data_830e47c77d9d65c504deac193fe342ee
#
_entry.id   830e47c77d9d65c504deac193fe342ee
#
_cell.length_a   1.000
_cell.length_b   1.000
_cell.length_c   1.000
_cell.angle_alpha   90.00
_cell.angle_beta   90.00
_cell.angle_gamma   90.00
#
_symmetry.space_group_name_H-M   'P 1'
#
loop_
_entity.id
_entity.type
_entity.pdbx_description
1 polymer ?
#
loop_
_entity_poly.entity_id
_entity_poly.type
_entity_poly.pdbx_seq_one_letter_code
_entity_poly.pdbx_strand_id
1 'polypeptide(L)'
;MYKRQDPVQAAVIRVKLPHLNSWHRKRRENALYYNQLFEKAGLAPKVLTPPELHDSELNFPHIYNQYVIRAEQRDELREFLLESDCATEVYYPVPFHLQECFSDLDCEAGTLKHSEHAANTVVALPIFPELTREMQDYLVDQIRLFYQNQ
;
A
#
# COMPACT_ATOMS: atom_id res chain seq x y z
N MET A 1 31.63 -13.85 14.14
CA MET A 1 30.62 -13.12 13.34
C MET A 1 29.38 -13.94 12.98
N TYR A 2 29.45 -15.27 13.05
CA TYR A 2 28.31 -16.18 12.77
C TYR A 2 27.24 -16.30 13.86
N LYS A 3 27.43 -15.67 15.01
CA LYS A 3 26.55 -15.79 16.20
C LYS A 3 25.25 -14.96 16.14
N ARG A 4 24.99 -14.19 15.06
CA ARG A 4 23.81 -13.35 14.92
C ARG A 4 22.74 -13.92 13.96
N GLN A 5 23.00 -15.09 13.36
CA GLN A 5 22.04 -15.77 12.49
C GLN A 5 21.30 -16.83 13.31
N ASP A 6 19.98 -16.73 13.30
CA ASP A 6 19.12 -17.75 13.88
C ASP A 6 18.97 -18.92 12.88
N PRO A 7 19.45 -20.14 13.22
CA PRO A 7 19.37 -21.28 12.32
C PRO A 7 17.92 -21.68 11.95
N VAL A 8 16.98 -21.51 12.88
CA VAL A 8 15.56 -21.82 12.65
C VAL A 8 14.97 -20.85 11.65
N GLN A 9 15.23 -19.56 11.81
CA GLN A 9 14.81 -18.52 10.84
C GLN A 9 15.43 -18.77 9.46
N ALA A 10 16.70 -19.10 9.40
CA ALA A 10 17.39 -19.41 8.15
C ALA A 10 16.77 -20.65 7.45
N ALA A 11 16.41 -21.68 8.21
CA ALA A 11 15.74 -22.86 7.67
C ALA A 11 14.36 -22.51 7.07
N VAL A 12 13.56 -21.68 7.76
CA VAL A 12 12.27 -21.19 7.26
C VAL A 12 12.45 -20.40 5.95
N ILE A 13 13.43 -19.49 5.90
CA ILE A 13 13.72 -18.71 4.69
C ILE A 13 14.11 -19.62 3.52
N ARG A 14 14.95 -20.66 3.76
CA ARG A 14 15.33 -21.63 2.72
C ARG A 14 14.12 -22.35 2.12
N VAL A 15 13.11 -22.68 2.91
CA VAL A 15 11.88 -23.31 2.43
C VAL A 15 11.04 -22.34 1.60
N LYS A 16 10.98 -21.07 2.00
CA LYS A 16 10.17 -20.02 1.35
C LYS A 16 10.81 -19.46 0.07
N LEU A 17 12.14 -19.40 0.02
CA LEU A 17 12.88 -18.74 -1.06
C LEU A 17 12.54 -19.25 -2.47
N PRO A 18 12.34 -20.57 -2.72
CA PRO A 18 11.94 -21.07 -4.04
C PRO A 18 10.59 -20.54 -4.54
N HIS A 19 9.71 -20.10 -3.63
CA HIS A 19 8.37 -19.57 -3.95
C HIS A 19 8.36 -18.05 -4.18
N LEU A 20 9.42 -17.32 -3.83
CA LEU A 20 9.45 -15.87 -3.80
C LEU A 20 9.08 -15.23 -5.14
N ASN A 21 9.65 -15.70 -6.25
CA ASN A 21 9.36 -15.17 -7.58
C ASN A 21 7.89 -15.37 -8.00
N SER A 22 7.29 -16.49 -7.59
CA SER A 22 5.87 -16.77 -7.83
C SER A 22 4.99 -15.80 -7.02
N TRP A 23 5.34 -15.55 -5.78
CA TRP A 23 4.62 -14.60 -4.93
C TRP A 23 4.72 -13.16 -5.44
N HIS A 24 5.90 -12.72 -5.91
CA HIS A 24 6.07 -11.40 -6.51
C HIS A 24 5.21 -11.23 -7.77
N ARG A 25 5.18 -12.24 -8.64
CA ARG A 25 4.34 -12.22 -9.84
C ARG A 25 2.86 -12.08 -9.48
N LYS A 26 2.35 -12.90 -8.55
CA LYS A 26 0.96 -12.84 -8.10
C LYS A 26 0.59 -11.47 -7.49
N ARG A 27 1.46 -10.89 -6.66
CA ARG A 27 1.24 -9.53 -6.15
C ARG A 27 1.16 -8.51 -7.27
N ARG A 28 2.01 -8.61 -8.27
CA ARG A 28 1.98 -7.73 -9.44
C ARG A 28 0.68 -7.89 -10.23
N GLU A 29 0.24 -9.12 -10.48
CA GLU A 29 -1.04 -9.41 -11.14
C GLU A 29 -2.23 -8.81 -10.36
N ASN A 30 -2.21 -8.92 -9.05
CA ASN A 30 -3.22 -8.31 -8.17
C ASN A 30 -3.18 -6.78 -8.21
N ALA A 31 -2.00 -6.18 -8.21
CA ALA A 31 -1.84 -4.72 -8.32
C ALA A 31 -2.37 -4.18 -9.65
N LEU A 32 -2.06 -4.84 -10.76
CA LEU A 32 -2.58 -4.47 -12.08
C LEU A 32 -4.11 -4.59 -12.16
N TYR A 33 -4.66 -5.60 -11.49
CA TYR A 33 -6.11 -5.74 -11.42
C TYR A 33 -6.77 -4.62 -10.60
N TYR A 34 -6.19 -4.23 -9.49
CA TYR A 34 -6.65 -3.06 -8.74
C TYR A 34 -6.66 -1.80 -9.62
N ASN A 35 -5.59 -1.54 -10.37
CA ASN A 35 -5.54 -0.40 -11.29
C ASN A 35 -6.72 -0.42 -12.27
N GLN A 36 -7.03 -1.59 -12.86
CA GLN A 36 -8.18 -1.75 -13.77
C GLN A 36 -9.54 -1.51 -13.08
N LEU A 37 -9.68 -1.98 -11.83
CA LEU A 37 -10.92 -1.77 -11.06
C LEU A 37 -11.12 -0.29 -10.72
N PHE A 38 -10.08 0.41 -10.27
CA PHE A 38 -10.15 1.84 -9.97
C PHE A 38 -10.44 2.68 -11.21
N GLU A 39 -9.84 2.34 -12.34
CA GLU A 39 -10.13 2.99 -13.63
C GLU A 39 -11.59 2.81 -14.03
N LYS A 40 -12.12 1.57 -13.98
CA LYS A 40 -13.53 1.26 -14.26
C LYS A 40 -14.49 1.94 -13.30
N ALA A 41 -14.12 2.06 -12.03
CA ALA A 41 -14.93 2.71 -11.02
C ALA A 41 -15.00 4.24 -11.20
N GLY A 42 -14.10 4.85 -12.01
CA GLY A 42 -14.08 6.27 -12.30
C GLY A 42 -13.83 7.14 -11.06
N LEU A 43 -13.02 6.66 -10.11
CA LEU A 43 -12.81 7.33 -8.81
C LEU A 43 -11.77 8.46 -8.84
N ALA A 44 -11.05 8.65 -9.95
CA ALA A 44 -10.15 9.79 -10.08
C ALA A 44 -10.96 11.10 -10.19
N PRO A 45 -10.49 12.21 -9.58
CA PRO A 45 -9.23 12.36 -8.84
C PRO A 45 -9.30 12.02 -7.34
N LYS A 46 -10.47 11.62 -6.80
CA LYS A 46 -10.65 11.36 -5.36
C LYS A 46 -9.74 10.22 -4.85
N VAL A 47 -9.47 9.24 -5.73
CA VAL A 47 -8.54 8.13 -5.46
C VAL A 47 -7.49 8.09 -6.58
N LEU A 48 -6.21 8.10 -6.18
CA LEU A 48 -5.08 7.97 -7.10
C LEU A 48 -4.33 6.67 -6.80
N THR A 49 -4.23 5.80 -7.80
CA THR A 49 -3.45 4.56 -7.74
C THR A 49 -1.95 4.84 -7.88
N PRO A 50 -1.08 3.94 -7.40
CA PRO A 50 0.35 4.08 -7.63
C PRO A 50 0.64 4.04 -9.15
N PRO A 51 1.56 4.90 -9.65
CA PRO A 51 1.92 4.92 -11.06
C PRO A 51 2.58 3.60 -11.48
N GLU A 52 2.25 3.11 -12.66
CA GLU A 52 2.99 2.00 -13.25
C GLU A 52 4.31 2.54 -13.83
N LEU A 53 5.40 2.23 -13.15
CA LEU A 53 6.73 2.52 -13.66
C LEU A 53 7.12 1.41 -14.66
N HIS A 54 6.94 1.71 -15.94
CA HIS A 54 7.47 0.89 -17.02
C HIS A 54 8.95 1.24 -17.23
N ASP A 55 9.81 0.74 -16.38
CA ASP A 55 11.24 0.83 -16.63
C ASP A 55 11.64 -0.38 -17.48
N SER A 56 11.66 -0.17 -18.79
CA SER A 56 12.10 -1.17 -19.77
C SER A 56 13.59 -1.53 -19.63
N GLU A 57 14.35 -0.72 -18.91
CA GLU A 57 15.79 -0.93 -18.70
C GLU A 57 16.08 -1.71 -17.41
N LEU A 58 15.17 -1.74 -16.45
CA LEU A 58 15.33 -2.52 -15.22
C LEU A 58 14.68 -3.89 -15.36
N ASN A 59 15.49 -4.93 -15.29
CA ASN A 59 15.01 -6.32 -15.23
C ASN A 59 14.23 -6.68 -13.95
N PHE A 60 13.95 -5.69 -13.08
CA PHE A 60 13.32 -5.87 -11.79
C PHE A 60 12.04 -5.02 -11.67
N PRO A 61 10.90 -5.54 -12.16
CA PRO A 61 9.63 -4.85 -12.03
C PRO A 61 9.25 -4.66 -10.55
N HIS A 62 8.44 -3.64 -10.25
CA HIS A 62 7.92 -3.40 -8.92
C HIS A 62 7.18 -4.62 -8.38
N ILE A 63 7.51 -5.07 -7.17
CA ILE A 63 6.99 -6.30 -6.57
C ILE A 63 5.69 -6.10 -5.79
N TYR A 64 5.27 -4.85 -5.59
CA TYR A 64 4.09 -4.48 -4.79
C TYR A 64 4.07 -5.18 -3.42
N ASN A 65 5.14 -4.97 -2.65
CA ASN A 65 5.14 -5.40 -1.25
C ASN A 65 3.99 -4.74 -0.47
N GLN A 66 3.67 -3.50 -0.85
CA GLN A 66 2.49 -2.75 -0.45
C GLN A 66 1.84 -2.17 -1.70
N TYR A 67 0.52 -2.07 -1.71
CA TYR A 67 -0.26 -1.35 -2.70
C TYR A 67 -0.88 -0.13 -2.03
N VAL A 68 -0.29 1.03 -2.26
CA VAL A 68 -0.62 2.27 -1.56
C VAL A 68 -1.31 3.22 -2.53
N ILE A 69 -2.55 3.59 -2.24
CA ILE A 69 -3.30 4.62 -2.95
C ILE A 69 -3.23 5.94 -2.19
N ARG A 70 -3.55 7.04 -2.87
CA ARG A 70 -3.91 8.32 -2.22
C ARG A 70 -5.41 8.47 -2.30
N ALA A 71 -6.04 8.81 -1.19
CA ALA A 71 -7.48 8.93 -1.08
C ALA A 71 -7.85 10.24 -0.39
N GLU A 72 -8.81 10.97 -0.94
CA GLU A 72 -9.46 12.07 -0.23
C GLU A 72 -10.22 11.51 0.97
N GLN A 73 -10.31 12.27 2.08
CA GLN A 73 -10.97 11.84 3.33
C GLN A 73 -10.49 10.45 3.77
N ARG A 74 -9.16 10.25 3.74
CA ARG A 74 -8.50 8.98 4.01
C ARG A 74 -8.92 8.33 5.33
N ASP A 75 -9.07 9.11 6.40
CA ASP A 75 -9.36 8.56 7.73
C ASP A 75 -10.81 8.07 7.80
N GLU A 76 -11.76 8.83 7.28
CA GLU A 76 -13.17 8.46 7.18
C GLU A 76 -13.36 7.25 6.24
N LEU A 77 -12.64 7.21 5.15
CA LEU A 77 -12.61 6.03 4.26
C LEU A 77 -12.12 4.78 5.00
N ARG A 78 -11.08 4.90 5.82
CA ARG A 78 -10.55 3.78 6.58
C ARG A 78 -11.54 3.26 7.62
N GLU A 79 -12.23 4.15 8.31
CA GLU A 79 -13.28 3.78 9.28
C GLU A 79 -14.42 3.03 8.57
N PHE A 80 -14.91 3.55 7.45
CA PHE A 80 -15.94 2.90 6.64
C PHE A 80 -15.51 1.51 6.14
N LEU A 81 -14.26 1.39 5.67
CA LEU A 81 -13.73 0.11 5.19
C LEU A 81 -13.58 -0.89 6.34
N LEU A 82 -13.18 -0.45 7.53
CA LEU A 82 -13.07 -1.30 8.71
C LEU A 82 -14.45 -1.85 9.12
N GLU A 83 -15.50 -1.03 9.08
CA GLU A 83 -16.89 -1.47 9.32
C GLU A 83 -17.39 -2.48 8.28
N SER A 84 -16.77 -2.46 7.09
CA SER A 84 -17.05 -3.39 5.99
C SER A 84 -16.09 -4.61 5.97
N ASP A 85 -15.43 -4.93 7.08
CA ASP A 85 -14.43 -6.01 7.22
C ASP A 85 -13.24 -5.89 6.24
N CYS A 86 -12.95 -4.69 5.78
CA CYS A 86 -11.82 -4.39 4.89
C CYS A 86 -10.68 -3.72 5.67
N ALA A 87 -9.71 -4.51 6.12
CA ALA A 87 -8.55 -3.97 6.83
C ALA A 87 -7.64 -3.15 5.92
N THR A 88 -7.22 -1.98 6.39
CA THR A 88 -6.27 -1.09 5.69
C THR A 88 -5.21 -0.59 6.64
N GLU A 89 -4.07 -0.11 6.11
CA GLU A 89 -2.97 0.38 6.94
C GLU A 89 -2.40 1.69 6.39
N VAL A 90 -1.72 2.48 7.23
CA VAL A 90 -1.06 3.73 6.82
C VAL A 90 0.43 3.64 7.07
N TYR A 91 1.23 3.74 6.02
CA TYR A 91 2.69 3.72 6.06
C TYR A 91 3.28 5.01 5.47
N TYR A 92 3.52 6.06 6.28
CA TYR A 92 3.41 6.17 7.75
C TYR A 92 2.55 7.38 8.12
N PRO A 93 1.81 7.37 9.26
CA PRO A 93 0.86 8.45 9.59
C PRO A 93 1.55 9.75 10.02
N VAL A 94 2.79 9.68 10.50
CA VAL A 94 3.56 10.84 10.93
C VAL A 94 4.87 10.90 10.15
N PRO A 95 5.13 11.98 9.37
CA PRO A 95 6.40 12.19 8.69
C PRO A 95 7.57 12.27 9.68
N PHE A 96 8.75 11.81 9.29
CA PHE A 96 9.91 11.75 10.19
C PHE A 96 10.23 13.06 10.87
N HIS A 97 10.20 14.18 10.15
CA HIS A 97 10.52 15.51 10.68
C HIS A 97 9.51 16.01 11.74
N LEU A 98 8.33 15.40 11.84
CA LEU A 98 7.31 15.70 12.84
C LEU A 98 7.26 14.67 13.98
N GLN A 99 8.13 13.67 13.97
CA GLN A 99 8.23 12.71 15.06
C GLN A 99 9.01 13.31 16.24
N GLU A 100 8.56 13.05 17.46
CA GLU A 100 9.16 13.60 18.68
C GLU A 100 10.67 13.29 18.79
N CYS A 101 11.11 12.10 18.36
CA CYS A 101 12.51 11.70 18.38
C CYS A 101 13.42 12.50 17.43
N PHE A 102 12.86 13.32 16.53
CA PHE A 102 13.58 14.18 15.59
C PHE A 102 13.29 15.67 15.81
N SER A 103 12.79 16.05 16.98
CA SER A 103 12.50 17.46 17.33
C SER A 103 13.73 18.38 17.33
N ASP A 104 14.93 17.80 17.40
CA ASP A 104 16.21 18.52 17.32
C ASP A 104 16.59 18.95 15.89
N LEU A 105 15.85 18.52 14.87
CA LEU A 105 16.11 18.88 13.47
C LEU A 105 15.59 20.28 13.08
N ASP A 106 14.94 21.01 13.99
CA ASP A 106 14.34 22.34 13.77
C ASP A 106 13.43 22.40 12.52
N CYS A 107 12.74 21.30 12.21
CA CYS A 107 11.80 21.21 11.11
C CYS A 107 10.36 21.35 11.61
N GLU A 108 9.72 22.47 11.29
CA GLU A 108 8.33 22.73 11.66
C GLU A 108 7.34 22.12 10.64
N ALA A 109 6.08 21.97 11.08
CA ALA A 109 4.97 21.59 10.19
C ALA A 109 4.84 22.60 9.04
N GLY A 110 4.60 22.09 7.82
CA GLY A 110 4.57 22.88 6.59
C GLY A 110 5.90 23.00 5.87
N THR A 111 7.01 22.54 6.48
CA THR A 111 8.35 22.57 5.86
C THR A 111 8.48 21.56 4.73
N LEU A 112 8.01 20.31 4.95
CA LEU A 112 8.07 19.22 3.96
C LEU A 112 6.68 18.84 3.46
N LYS A 113 6.05 19.77 2.73
CA LYS A 113 4.65 19.69 2.29
C LYS A 113 4.29 18.40 1.57
N HIS A 114 5.17 17.84 0.76
CA HIS A 114 4.91 16.58 0.05
C HIS A 114 4.85 15.38 0.98
N SER A 115 5.73 15.32 1.99
CA SER A 115 5.73 14.26 3.00
C SER A 115 4.50 14.35 3.89
N GLU A 116 4.13 15.56 4.30
CA GLU A 116 2.96 15.83 5.11
C GLU A 116 1.66 15.51 4.36
N HIS A 117 1.56 15.93 3.10
CA HIS A 117 0.43 15.57 2.25
C HIS A 117 0.32 14.06 2.05
N ALA A 118 1.45 13.37 1.82
CA ALA A 118 1.44 11.92 1.71
C ALA A 118 0.94 11.26 3.01
N ALA A 119 1.47 11.64 4.16
CA ALA A 119 1.04 11.10 5.46
C ALA A 119 -0.46 11.27 5.72
N ASN A 120 -1.07 12.34 5.20
CA ASN A 120 -2.48 12.64 5.37
C ASN A 120 -3.41 11.96 4.35
N THR A 121 -2.86 11.46 3.22
CA THR A 121 -3.69 10.96 2.09
C THR A 121 -3.43 9.52 1.74
N VAL A 122 -2.28 8.93 2.10
CA VAL A 122 -1.96 7.55 1.72
C VAL A 122 -2.68 6.53 2.57
N VAL A 123 -3.11 5.45 1.93
CA VAL A 123 -3.64 4.25 2.56
C VAL A 123 -3.20 3.01 1.78
N ALA A 124 -2.73 1.99 2.50
CA ALA A 124 -2.33 0.72 1.93
C ALA A 124 -3.53 -0.25 1.94
N LEU A 125 -3.83 -0.77 0.78
CA LEU A 125 -4.84 -1.81 0.59
C LEU A 125 -4.22 -3.20 0.70
N PRO A 126 -5.00 -4.23 1.06
CA PRO A 126 -4.53 -5.61 1.11
C PRO A 126 -3.89 -6.03 -0.21
N ILE A 127 -2.67 -6.56 -0.15
CA ILE A 127 -1.95 -7.10 -1.31
C ILE A 127 -1.09 -8.30 -0.88
N PHE A 128 -1.46 -9.50 -1.31
CA PHE A 128 -0.76 -10.74 -1.01
C PHE A 128 -1.01 -11.76 -2.14
N PRO A 129 -0.18 -12.81 -2.25
CA PRO A 129 -0.25 -13.74 -3.38
C PRO A 129 -1.58 -14.51 -3.52
N GLU A 130 -2.27 -14.74 -2.40
CA GLU A 130 -3.53 -15.50 -2.32
C GLU A 130 -4.78 -14.63 -2.40
N LEU A 131 -4.63 -13.30 -2.57
CA LEU A 131 -5.75 -12.36 -2.71
C LEU A 131 -6.57 -12.71 -3.97
N THR A 132 -7.87 -12.99 -3.77
CA THR A 132 -8.76 -13.37 -4.88
C THR A 132 -9.35 -12.15 -5.59
N ARG A 133 -9.89 -12.38 -6.79
CA ARG A 133 -10.57 -11.32 -7.56
C ARG A 133 -11.82 -10.81 -6.85
N GLU A 134 -12.58 -11.72 -6.26
CA GLU A 134 -13.79 -11.39 -5.51
C GLU A 134 -13.51 -10.49 -4.30
N MET A 135 -12.39 -10.72 -3.59
CA MET A 135 -11.94 -9.86 -2.49
C MET A 135 -11.58 -8.46 -3.01
N GLN A 136 -10.90 -8.37 -4.15
CA GLN A 136 -10.51 -7.10 -4.76
C GLN A 136 -11.72 -6.33 -5.28
N ASP A 137 -12.65 -7.01 -5.95
CA ASP A 137 -13.91 -6.44 -6.44
C ASP A 137 -14.71 -5.87 -5.27
N TYR A 138 -14.89 -6.66 -4.21
CA TYR A 138 -15.60 -6.21 -3.02
C TYR A 138 -14.97 -4.95 -2.40
N LEU A 139 -13.65 -4.95 -2.20
CA LEU A 139 -12.96 -3.80 -1.61
C LEU A 139 -13.14 -2.53 -2.45
N VAL A 140 -12.96 -2.61 -3.76
CA VAL A 140 -13.10 -1.44 -4.65
C VAL A 140 -14.56 -0.98 -4.73
N ASP A 141 -15.52 -1.91 -4.67
CA ASP A 141 -16.95 -1.56 -4.59
C ASP A 141 -17.28 -0.83 -3.27
N GLN A 142 -16.68 -1.23 -2.13
CA GLN A 142 -16.87 -0.47 -0.88
C GLN A 142 -16.27 0.94 -0.98
N ILE A 143 -15.08 1.09 -1.55
CA ILE A 143 -14.49 2.42 -1.78
C ILE A 143 -15.39 3.27 -2.70
N ARG A 144 -15.95 2.69 -3.75
CA ARG A 144 -16.90 3.37 -4.64
C ARG A 144 -18.16 3.81 -3.90
N LEU A 145 -18.75 2.94 -3.08
CA LEU A 145 -19.93 3.25 -2.26
C LEU A 145 -19.68 4.40 -1.30
N PHE A 146 -18.51 4.43 -0.64
CA PHE A 146 -18.12 5.53 0.23
C PHE A 146 -18.19 6.89 -0.49
N TYR A 147 -17.61 7.00 -1.69
CA TYR A 147 -17.59 8.25 -2.44
C TYR A 147 -18.91 8.58 -3.19
N GLN A 148 -19.81 7.62 -3.35
CA GLN A 148 -21.13 7.86 -3.93
C GLN A 148 -22.14 8.39 -2.92
N ASN A 149 -21.95 8.10 -1.63
CA ASN A 149 -22.84 8.50 -0.54
C ASN A 149 -22.48 9.86 0.07
N GLN A 150 -21.53 10.59 -0.55
CA GLN A 150 -21.10 11.94 -0.22
C GLN A 150 -21.59 12.93 -1.28
#